data_f343f07102d7a6f1b9a35b4f842213f3
#
_entry.id   f343f07102d7a6f1b9a35b4f842213f3
#
_cell.length_a   1.000
_cell.length_b   1.000
_cell.length_c   1.000
_cell.angle_alpha   90.00
_cell.angle_beta   90.00
_cell.angle_gamma   90.00
#
_symmetry.space_group_name_H-M   'P 1'
#
loop_
_entity.id
_entity.type
_entity.pdbx_description
1 polymer ?
#
loop_
_entity_poly.entity_id
_entity_poly.type
_entity_poly.pdbx_seq_one_letter_code
_entity_poly.pdbx_strand_id
1 'polypeptide(L)'
;MKTEKLPLIGLERFKKHPEHISYMDNDIAVIDSISEMMEIDEDAIKLDCFMIIFCLEGNIMVTINGQEYRLEKDYCAILPPGSIIRRIMPSHPYTLKIAAASKSFLSEILTSTKEAWTIMHYLYYHPIYPVRPTTSYKMYLYKELLMTLIQEEPHVYSQQTRRFHFAGLFCELMALLKQVIPEQERPDMNRTRSTIIARDFVQMVNADNGSHRSVSYYADRLFYSPKYLSSTIKEVTGKSPIQIINEHAVKEIKHKLKYTDMSIKEIADYFDFPNPSFFGKYVKIHLGMTPLQYRFTAEEK
;
A
#
# COMPACT_ATOMS: atom_id res chain seq x y z
N MET A 1 -15.99 -10.88 14.24
CA MET A 1 -16.04 -9.83 13.22
C MET A 1 -15.39 -10.39 11.96
N LYS A 2 -16.13 -10.55 10.87
CA LYS A 2 -15.55 -10.89 9.56
C LYS A 2 -14.57 -9.77 9.22
N THR A 3 -13.31 -10.09 9.03
CA THR A 3 -12.35 -9.18 8.36
C THR A 3 -12.85 -9.05 6.92
N GLU A 4 -13.75 -8.09 6.67
CA GLU A 4 -14.09 -7.72 5.30
C GLU A 4 -12.78 -7.32 4.62
N LYS A 5 -12.43 -8.05 3.57
CA LYS A 5 -11.35 -7.63 2.68
C LYS A 5 -11.79 -6.28 2.11
N LEU A 6 -11.09 -5.21 2.51
CA LEU A 6 -11.35 -3.90 1.93
C LEU A 6 -11.20 -4.00 0.41
N PRO A 7 -12.12 -3.39 -0.35
CA PRO A 7 -12.02 -3.35 -1.79
C PRO A 7 -10.70 -2.70 -2.20
N LEU A 8 -10.00 -3.35 -3.12
CA LEU A 8 -8.73 -2.90 -3.65
C LEU A 8 -9.00 -2.03 -4.87
N ILE A 9 -8.51 -0.80 -4.86
CA ILE A 9 -8.69 0.15 -5.95
C ILE A 9 -7.35 0.42 -6.63
N GLY A 10 -7.24 -0.05 -7.88
CA GLY A 10 -6.17 0.26 -8.81
C GLY A 10 -6.62 1.24 -9.90
N LEU A 11 -5.79 1.41 -10.92
CA LEU A 11 -6.08 2.29 -12.06
C LEU A 11 -7.37 1.92 -12.80
N GLU A 12 -7.74 0.64 -12.83
CA GLU A 12 -8.93 0.15 -13.51
C GLU A 12 -10.24 0.80 -13.02
N ARG A 13 -10.27 1.27 -11.76
CA ARG A 13 -11.46 1.95 -11.22
C ARG A 13 -11.78 3.23 -11.98
N PHE A 14 -10.77 3.94 -12.46
CA PHE A 14 -10.96 5.20 -13.19
C PHE A 14 -11.64 5.00 -14.53
N LYS A 15 -11.52 3.83 -15.17
CA LYS A 15 -12.22 3.51 -16.44
C LYS A 15 -13.73 3.62 -16.35
N LYS A 16 -14.32 3.64 -15.15
CA LYS A 16 -15.75 3.83 -14.95
C LYS A 16 -16.21 5.28 -15.21
N HIS A 17 -15.28 6.23 -15.21
CA HIS A 17 -15.55 7.67 -15.38
C HIS A 17 -14.66 8.26 -16.47
N PRO A 18 -14.80 7.79 -17.74
CA PRO A 18 -13.94 8.18 -18.85
C PRO A 18 -13.97 9.67 -19.15
N GLU A 19 -15.07 10.36 -18.81
CA GLU A 19 -15.27 11.80 -19.01
C GLU A 19 -14.27 12.67 -18.23
N HIS A 20 -13.69 12.15 -17.15
CA HIS A 20 -12.71 12.86 -16.33
C HIS A 20 -11.27 12.48 -16.65
N ILE A 21 -11.05 11.49 -17.53
CA ILE A 21 -9.72 10.98 -17.83
C ILE A 21 -9.07 11.82 -18.93
N SER A 22 -8.00 12.56 -18.59
CA SER A 22 -7.16 13.24 -19.57
C SER A 22 -6.19 12.30 -20.26
N TYR A 23 -5.67 11.31 -19.51
CA TYR A 23 -4.82 10.25 -20.01
C TYR A 23 -4.91 9.00 -19.16
N MET A 24 -4.90 7.84 -19.79
CA MET A 24 -4.80 6.56 -19.09
C MET A 24 -4.19 5.49 -19.99
N ASP A 25 -3.24 4.75 -19.42
CA ASP A 25 -2.75 3.47 -19.95
C ASP A 25 -2.73 2.41 -18.81
N ASN A 26 -1.95 1.35 -18.97
CA ASN A 26 -1.85 0.30 -17.94
C ASN A 26 -1.07 0.74 -16.71
N ASP A 27 -0.23 1.76 -16.83
CA ASP A 27 0.73 2.17 -15.81
C ASP A 27 0.45 3.55 -15.21
N ILE A 28 -0.20 4.43 -15.95
CA ILE A 28 -0.38 5.83 -15.58
C ILE A 28 -1.83 6.24 -15.83
N ALA A 29 -2.41 7.02 -14.94
CA ALA A 29 -3.67 7.72 -15.15
C ALA A 29 -3.54 9.17 -14.70
N VAL A 30 -4.07 10.08 -15.51
CA VAL A 30 -4.20 11.52 -15.22
C VAL A 30 -5.66 11.89 -15.36
N ILE A 31 -6.22 12.45 -14.29
CA ILE A 31 -7.63 12.79 -14.19
C ILE A 31 -7.71 14.26 -13.86
N ASP A 32 -8.40 15.01 -14.73
CA ASP A 32 -8.60 16.42 -14.55
C ASP A 32 -10.01 16.73 -14.02
N SER A 33 -10.05 17.68 -13.09
CA SER A 33 -11.25 18.39 -12.67
C SER A 33 -12.40 17.51 -12.18
N ILE A 34 -12.15 16.70 -11.15
CA ILE A 34 -13.24 16.05 -10.41
C ILE A 34 -13.90 17.11 -9.54
N SER A 35 -15.10 17.51 -9.88
CA SER A 35 -15.98 18.42 -9.11
C SER A 35 -17.19 17.71 -8.50
N GLU A 36 -17.45 16.47 -8.93
CA GLU A 36 -18.46 15.60 -8.36
C GLU A 36 -17.77 14.34 -7.83
N MET A 37 -18.14 13.93 -6.64
CA MET A 37 -17.54 12.75 -6.04
C MET A 37 -17.82 11.52 -6.92
N MET A 38 -16.77 10.82 -7.31
CA MET A 38 -16.93 9.43 -7.70
C MET A 38 -17.62 8.72 -6.54
N GLU A 39 -18.81 8.18 -6.78
CA GLU A 39 -19.51 7.40 -5.77
C GLU A 39 -18.59 6.26 -5.31
N ILE A 40 -18.10 6.41 -4.11
CA ILE A 40 -17.40 5.34 -3.41
C ILE A 40 -18.43 4.71 -2.50
N ASP A 41 -19.11 3.68 -3.02
CA ASP A 41 -20.14 2.94 -2.31
C ASP A 41 -19.61 2.18 -1.07
N GLU A 42 -18.31 2.19 -0.88
CA GLU A 42 -17.66 1.43 0.19
C GLU A 42 -17.23 2.35 1.35
N ASP A 43 -17.48 1.92 2.58
CA ASP A 43 -17.06 2.62 3.81
C ASP A 43 -15.55 2.85 3.91
N ALA A 44 -14.77 2.03 3.22
CA ALA A 44 -13.33 2.11 3.16
C ALA A 44 -12.78 1.46 1.89
N ILE A 45 -11.78 2.07 1.31
CA ILE A 45 -11.04 1.57 0.14
C ILE A 45 -9.55 1.44 0.45
N LYS A 46 -8.90 0.46 -0.15
CA LYS A 46 -7.44 0.29 -0.10
C LYS A 46 -6.86 0.53 -1.47
N LEU A 47 -5.85 1.39 -1.57
CA LEU A 47 -5.21 1.70 -2.85
C LEU A 47 -4.22 0.60 -3.27
N ASP A 48 -4.30 0.19 -4.53
CA ASP A 48 -3.29 -0.68 -5.19
C ASP A 48 -2.43 0.10 -6.20
N CYS A 49 -2.50 1.41 -6.15
CA CYS A 49 -1.71 2.32 -6.97
C CYS A 49 -1.11 3.43 -6.10
N PHE A 50 -0.08 4.07 -6.60
CA PHE A 50 0.39 5.36 -6.10
C PHE A 50 -0.54 6.45 -6.61
N MET A 51 -0.91 7.39 -5.77
CA MET A 51 -1.84 8.45 -6.14
C MET A 51 -1.41 9.79 -5.55
N ILE A 52 -1.50 10.84 -6.36
CA ILE A 52 -1.37 12.22 -5.92
C ILE A 52 -2.70 12.92 -6.21
N ILE A 53 -3.27 13.56 -5.21
CA ILE A 53 -4.52 14.31 -5.31
C ILE A 53 -4.20 15.76 -5.00
N PHE A 54 -4.41 16.65 -5.97
CA PHE A 54 -4.29 18.09 -5.80
C PHE A 54 -5.65 18.71 -5.55
N CYS A 55 -5.79 19.51 -4.50
CA CYS A 55 -6.96 20.32 -4.28
C CYS A 55 -6.77 21.71 -4.91
N LEU A 56 -7.55 22.02 -5.93
CA LEU A 56 -7.48 23.30 -6.65
C LEU A 56 -8.49 24.30 -6.09
N GLU A 57 -9.62 23.82 -5.58
CA GLU A 57 -10.69 24.62 -5.01
C GLU A 57 -11.43 23.84 -3.92
N GLY A 58 -11.93 24.56 -2.91
CA GLY A 58 -12.68 23.97 -1.80
C GLY A 58 -11.82 23.25 -0.79
N ASN A 59 -12.40 22.30 -0.09
CA ASN A 59 -11.71 21.41 0.84
C ASN A 59 -12.42 20.06 0.96
N ILE A 60 -11.68 19.05 1.41
CA ILE A 60 -12.18 17.71 1.65
C ILE A 60 -11.71 17.25 3.01
N MET A 61 -12.64 16.83 3.85
CA MET A 61 -12.31 16.06 5.06
C MET A 61 -12.21 14.59 4.67
N VAL A 62 -11.11 13.94 5.00
CA VAL A 62 -10.84 12.56 4.62
C VAL A 62 -10.09 11.83 5.73
N THR A 63 -10.45 10.57 5.98
CA THR A 63 -9.69 9.69 6.87
C THR A 63 -8.72 8.87 6.03
N ILE A 64 -7.42 9.05 6.24
CA ILE A 64 -6.35 8.32 5.56
C ILE A 64 -5.57 7.52 6.61
N ASN A 65 -5.45 6.20 6.42
CA ASN A 65 -4.74 5.30 7.32
C ASN A 65 -5.18 5.40 8.80
N GLY A 66 -6.47 5.71 9.02
CA GLY A 66 -7.07 5.83 10.36
C GLY A 66 -6.95 7.20 11.00
N GLN A 67 -6.31 8.18 10.36
CA GLN A 67 -6.19 9.56 10.84
C GLN A 67 -7.01 10.51 9.96
N GLU A 68 -7.69 11.48 10.56
CA GLU A 68 -8.45 12.50 9.86
C GLU A 68 -7.54 13.62 9.35
N TYR A 69 -7.77 14.03 8.10
CA TYR A 69 -7.05 15.11 7.44
C TYR A 69 -8.04 16.03 6.74
N ARG A 70 -7.65 17.30 6.64
CA ARG A 70 -8.29 18.28 5.79
C ARG A 70 -7.39 18.56 4.59
N LEU A 71 -7.82 18.16 3.40
CA LEU A 71 -7.20 18.53 2.15
C LEU A 71 -7.89 19.77 1.62
N GLU A 72 -7.17 20.87 1.57
CA GLU A 72 -7.70 22.18 1.15
C GLU A 72 -6.94 22.75 -0.05
N LYS A 73 -7.46 23.86 -0.59
CA LYS A 73 -6.83 24.55 -1.72
C LYS A 73 -5.32 24.76 -1.48
N ASP A 74 -4.53 24.57 -2.54
CA ASP A 74 -3.07 24.67 -2.54
C ASP A 74 -2.34 23.58 -1.70
N TYR A 75 -3.06 22.48 -1.38
CA TYR A 75 -2.48 21.29 -0.78
C TYR A 75 -2.64 20.08 -1.71
N CYS A 76 -1.76 19.10 -1.53
CA CYS A 76 -1.90 17.80 -2.17
C CYS A 76 -1.85 16.67 -1.13
N ALA A 77 -2.55 15.58 -1.44
CA ALA A 77 -2.39 14.30 -0.76
C ALA A 77 -1.53 13.38 -1.62
N ILE A 78 -0.49 12.79 -1.04
CA ILE A 78 0.40 11.84 -1.70
C ILE A 78 0.23 10.50 -1.02
N LEU A 79 -0.35 9.55 -1.74
CA LEU A 79 -0.83 8.28 -1.20
C LEU A 79 -0.07 7.12 -1.83
N PRO A 80 0.83 6.45 -1.08
CA PRO A 80 1.49 5.25 -1.56
C PRO A 80 0.52 4.07 -1.67
N PRO A 81 0.86 3.03 -2.46
CA PRO A 81 0.10 1.79 -2.49
C PRO A 81 -0.05 1.20 -1.09
N GLY A 82 -1.25 0.70 -0.79
CA GLY A 82 -1.60 0.19 0.54
C GLY A 82 -2.29 1.20 1.44
N SER A 83 -2.33 2.50 1.08
CA SER A 83 -3.10 3.52 1.81
C SER A 83 -4.58 3.16 1.87
N ILE A 84 -5.18 3.38 3.03
CA ILE A 84 -6.61 3.14 3.28
C ILE A 84 -7.31 4.48 3.39
N ILE A 85 -8.32 4.71 2.56
CA ILE A 85 -9.12 5.93 2.55
C ILE A 85 -10.51 5.60 3.06
N ARG A 86 -11.04 6.48 3.94
CA ARG A 86 -12.40 6.40 4.50
C ARG A 86 -13.02 7.78 4.62
N ARG A 87 -14.35 7.83 4.71
CA ARG A 87 -15.12 9.04 5.06
C ARG A 87 -14.67 10.27 4.29
N ILE A 88 -14.88 10.25 2.98
CA ILE A 88 -14.58 11.41 2.15
C ILE A 88 -15.78 12.36 2.23
N MET A 89 -15.58 13.54 2.79
CA MET A 89 -16.62 14.58 2.95
C MET A 89 -16.14 15.88 2.29
N PRO A 90 -16.51 16.14 1.04
CA PRO A 90 -16.14 17.35 0.35
C PRO A 90 -17.01 18.54 0.80
N SER A 91 -16.44 19.75 0.79
CA SER A 91 -17.20 20.98 0.72
C SER A 91 -17.62 21.24 -0.72
N HIS A 92 -18.74 21.94 -0.94
CA HIS A 92 -19.09 22.39 -2.29
C HIS A 92 -18.95 23.91 -2.41
N PRO A 93 -18.38 24.45 -3.51
CA PRO A 93 -17.74 23.70 -4.62
C PRO A 93 -16.36 23.17 -4.22
N TYR A 94 -15.91 22.13 -4.91
CA TYR A 94 -14.53 21.65 -4.85
C TYR A 94 -14.04 21.20 -6.24
N THR A 95 -12.73 21.25 -6.45
CA THR A 95 -12.09 20.79 -7.69
C THR A 95 -10.81 20.07 -7.36
N LEU A 96 -10.68 18.82 -7.83
CA LEU A 96 -9.50 17.98 -7.65
C LEU A 96 -8.86 17.63 -8.98
N LYS A 97 -7.54 17.44 -8.95
CA LYS A 97 -6.78 16.74 -10.00
C LYS A 97 -6.08 15.54 -9.40
N ILE A 98 -6.08 14.42 -10.13
CA ILE A 98 -5.45 13.18 -9.68
C ILE A 98 -4.44 12.72 -10.73
N ALA A 99 -3.25 12.39 -10.24
CA ALA A 99 -2.27 11.61 -11.00
C ALA A 99 -2.03 10.30 -10.27
N ALA A 100 -2.08 9.18 -10.99
CA ALA A 100 -1.90 7.87 -10.41
C ALA A 100 -0.94 7.02 -11.24
N ALA A 101 -0.21 6.12 -10.57
CA ALA A 101 0.71 5.19 -11.19
C ALA A 101 0.51 3.78 -10.66
N SER A 102 0.62 2.77 -11.54
CA SER A 102 0.53 1.36 -11.17
C SER A 102 1.64 0.97 -10.20
N LYS A 103 1.37 -0.02 -9.37
CA LYS A 103 2.36 -0.58 -8.45
C LYS A 103 3.56 -1.18 -9.16
N SER A 104 3.35 -1.84 -10.30
CA SER A 104 4.40 -2.41 -11.14
C SER A 104 5.33 -1.34 -11.67
N PHE A 105 4.78 -0.29 -12.23
CA PHE A 105 5.54 0.84 -12.76
C PHE A 105 6.32 1.57 -11.65
N LEU A 106 5.66 1.83 -10.52
CA LEU A 106 6.32 2.42 -9.36
C LEU A 106 7.51 1.57 -8.88
N SER A 107 7.36 0.25 -8.84
CA SER A 107 8.44 -0.66 -8.44
C SER A 107 9.65 -0.57 -9.37
N GLU A 108 9.46 -0.45 -10.68
CA GLU A 108 10.55 -0.26 -11.63
C GLU A 108 11.33 1.03 -11.36
N ILE A 109 10.64 2.14 -11.09
CA ILE A 109 11.28 3.43 -10.79
C ILE A 109 12.02 3.36 -9.46
N LEU A 110 11.40 2.78 -8.44
CA LEU A 110 11.93 2.75 -7.06
C LEU A 110 13.14 1.82 -6.91
N THR A 111 13.31 0.81 -7.77
CA THR A 111 14.49 -0.07 -7.73
C THR A 111 15.79 0.68 -7.94
N SER A 112 15.74 1.85 -8.60
CA SER A 112 16.92 2.69 -8.86
C SER A 112 17.39 3.50 -7.64
N THR A 113 16.54 3.70 -6.60
CA THR A 113 16.88 4.55 -5.46
C THR A 113 16.44 3.94 -4.12
N LYS A 114 17.42 3.61 -3.28
CA LYS A 114 17.15 3.08 -1.92
C LYS A 114 16.36 4.05 -1.03
N GLU A 115 16.51 5.35 -1.27
CA GLU A 115 15.87 6.42 -0.50
C GLU A 115 14.38 6.55 -0.79
N ALA A 116 13.94 6.21 -2.00
CA ALA A 116 12.55 6.36 -2.41
C ALA A 116 11.58 5.51 -1.56
N TRP A 117 11.99 4.31 -1.14
CA TRP A 117 11.19 3.47 -0.25
C TRP A 117 11.00 4.07 1.14
N THR A 118 12.03 4.70 1.66
CA THR A 118 11.97 5.42 2.95
C THR A 118 10.97 6.56 2.88
N ILE A 119 10.98 7.30 1.77
CA ILE A 119 10.03 8.38 1.51
C ILE A 119 8.60 7.80 1.38
N MET A 120 8.40 6.70 0.66
CA MET A 120 7.09 6.05 0.55
C MET A 120 6.51 5.66 1.91
N HIS A 121 7.35 5.12 2.80
CA HIS A 121 6.94 4.80 4.16
C HIS A 121 6.56 6.06 4.96
N TYR A 122 7.32 7.13 4.84
CA TYR A 122 7.00 8.40 5.50
C TYR A 122 5.66 8.96 4.99
N LEU A 123 5.42 8.93 3.69
CA LEU A 123 4.18 9.37 3.06
C LEU A 123 2.93 8.61 3.55
N TYR A 124 3.10 7.35 3.93
CA TYR A 124 1.99 6.57 4.48
C TYR A 124 1.44 7.16 5.79
N TYR A 125 2.29 7.79 6.60
CA TYR A 125 1.90 8.41 7.87
C TYR A 125 1.71 9.92 7.77
N HIS A 126 2.29 10.56 6.76
CA HIS A 126 2.23 12.00 6.52
C HIS A 126 1.82 12.29 5.06
N PRO A 127 0.53 12.09 4.72
CA PRO A 127 0.12 12.13 3.32
C PRO A 127 -0.14 13.53 2.77
N ILE A 128 -0.27 14.59 3.59
CA ILE A 128 -0.72 15.92 3.17
C ILE A 128 0.44 16.93 3.15
N TYR A 129 0.60 17.63 2.01
CA TYR A 129 1.65 18.61 1.78
C TYR A 129 1.15 19.89 1.14
N PRO A 130 1.71 21.05 1.52
CA PRO A 130 1.46 22.30 0.82
C PRO A 130 2.14 22.29 -0.57
N VAL A 131 1.44 22.77 -1.58
CA VAL A 131 1.97 22.94 -2.94
C VAL A 131 2.58 24.33 -3.05
N ARG A 132 3.91 24.43 -2.97
CA ARG A 132 4.63 25.71 -3.06
C ARG A 132 4.63 26.25 -4.50
N PRO A 133 4.65 27.57 -4.71
CA PRO A 133 4.66 28.18 -6.04
C PRO A 133 5.81 27.67 -6.95
N THR A 134 7.02 27.49 -6.40
CA THR A 134 8.18 26.96 -7.14
C THR A 134 7.97 25.49 -7.55
N THR A 135 7.35 24.69 -6.70
CA THR A 135 6.93 23.31 -7.01
C THR A 135 5.84 23.33 -8.09
N SER A 136 4.88 24.24 -7.97
CA SER A 136 3.80 24.41 -8.93
C SER A 136 4.31 24.70 -10.33
N TYR A 137 5.35 25.53 -10.52
CA TYR A 137 5.90 25.84 -11.83
C TYR A 137 6.57 24.62 -12.49
N LYS A 138 7.41 23.88 -11.78
CA LYS A 138 7.98 22.63 -12.28
C LYS A 138 6.89 21.62 -12.66
N MET A 139 5.91 21.41 -11.77
CA MET A 139 4.78 20.52 -12.05
C MET A 139 3.96 20.97 -13.24
N TYR A 140 3.78 22.27 -13.41
CA TYR A 140 3.15 22.85 -14.60
C TYR A 140 3.90 22.49 -15.86
N LEU A 141 5.23 22.69 -15.93
CA LEU A 141 6.05 22.34 -17.09
C LEU A 141 5.99 20.84 -17.42
N TYR A 142 6.06 19.99 -16.40
CA TYR A 142 5.91 18.54 -16.59
C TYR A 142 4.53 18.15 -17.11
N LYS A 143 3.47 18.81 -16.63
CA LYS A 143 2.12 18.61 -17.12
C LYS A 143 2.00 19.03 -18.58
N GLU A 144 2.48 20.22 -18.94
CA GLU A 144 2.40 20.72 -20.34
C GLU A 144 3.14 19.78 -21.28
N LEU A 145 4.35 19.32 -20.92
CA LEU A 145 5.09 18.35 -21.70
C LEU A 145 4.34 17.01 -21.81
N LEU A 146 3.77 16.52 -20.71
CA LEU A 146 2.97 15.28 -20.75
C LEU A 146 1.76 15.42 -21.66
N MET A 147 1.04 16.55 -21.59
CA MET A 147 -0.12 16.81 -22.45
C MET A 147 0.27 16.89 -23.93
N THR A 148 1.43 17.49 -24.25
CA THR A 148 1.99 17.49 -25.61
C THR A 148 2.27 16.06 -26.10
N LEU A 149 2.96 15.25 -25.26
CA LEU A 149 3.26 13.84 -25.59
C LEU A 149 2.02 12.96 -25.77
N ILE A 150 0.91 13.34 -25.13
CA ILE A 150 -0.38 12.65 -25.28
C ILE A 150 -1.08 13.01 -26.58
N GLN A 151 -0.96 14.27 -27.02
CA GLN A 151 -1.61 14.79 -28.22
C GLN A 151 -0.87 14.45 -29.50
N GLU A 152 0.42 14.09 -29.43
CA GLU A 152 1.20 13.64 -30.58
C GLU A 152 0.67 12.34 -31.18
N GLU A 153 0.78 12.18 -32.51
CA GLU A 153 0.44 10.92 -33.14
C GLU A 153 1.27 9.78 -32.56
N PRO A 154 0.63 8.64 -32.23
CA PRO A 154 1.35 7.51 -31.64
C PRO A 154 2.46 6.99 -32.58
N HIS A 155 3.66 6.89 -32.07
CA HIS A 155 4.81 6.26 -32.72
C HIS A 155 5.39 5.14 -31.83
N VAL A 156 6.32 4.35 -32.36
CA VAL A 156 6.86 3.14 -31.71
C VAL A 156 7.42 3.41 -30.31
N TYR A 157 7.90 4.61 -30.01
CA TYR A 157 8.46 5.00 -28.72
C TYR A 157 7.50 5.80 -27.83
N SER A 158 6.28 6.11 -28.25
CA SER A 158 5.37 7.01 -27.52
C SER A 158 5.10 6.53 -26.09
N GLN A 159 4.85 5.23 -25.90
CA GLN A 159 4.63 4.66 -24.57
C GLN A 159 5.89 4.80 -23.70
N GLN A 160 7.06 4.47 -24.23
CA GLN A 160 8.33 4.54 -23.51
C GLN A 160 8.67 5.98 -23.13
N THR A 161 8.45 6.94 -24.04
CA THR A 161 8.67 8.37 -23.77
C THR A 161 7.81 8.86 -22.62
N ARG A 162 6.52 8.53 -22.62
CA ARG A 162 5.61 8.88 -21.51
C ARG A 162 6.04 8.25 -20.18
N ARG A 163 6.47 6.99 -20.20
CA ARG A 163 6.98 6.29 -19.01
C ARG A 163 8.21 7.00 -18.42
N PHE A 164 9.20 7.33 -19.25
CA PHE A 164 10.40 8.04 -18.78
C PHE A 164 10.10 9.45 -18.29
N HIS A 165 9.17 10.14 -18.95
CA HIS A 165 8.74 11.45 -18.51
C HIS A 165 8.09 11.40 -17.13
N PHE A 166 7.18 10.45 -16.92
CA PHE A 166 6.53 10.25 -15.62
C PHE A 166 7.53 9.79 -14.54
N ALA A 167 8.49 8.95 -14.90
CA ALA A 167 9.56 8.56 -13.97
C ALA A 167 10.42 9.76 -13.55
N GLY A 168 10.77 10.66 -14.48
CA GLY A 168 11.47 11.91 -14.18
C GLY A 168 10.68 12.80 -13.24
N LEU A 169 9.38 12.99 -13.50
CA LEU A 169 8.49 13.74 -12.62
C LEU A 169 8.44 13.13 -11.20
N PHE A 170 8.36 11.80 -11.12
CA PHE A 170 8.36 11.11 -9.85
C PHE A 170 9.67 11.30 -9.07
N CYS A 171 10.82 11.24 -9.74
CA CYS A 171 12.12 11.50 -9.11
C CYS A 171 12.22 12.93 -8.59
N GLU A 172 11.74 13.93 -9.36
CA GLU A 172 11.68 15.32 -8.89
C GLU A 172 10.77 15.49 -7.67
N LEU A 173 9.61 14.83 -7.68
CA LEU A 173 8.71 14.83 -6.52
C LEU A 173 9.41 14.24 -5.28
N MET A 174 10.12 13.13 -5.43
CA MET A 174 10.88 12.54 -4.32
C MET A 174 11.98 13.47 -3.81
N ALA A 175 12.67 14.18 -4.69
CA ALA A 175 13.69 15.18 -4.31
C ALA A 175 13.07 16.35 -3.54
N LEU A 176 11.92 16.83 -3.95
CA LEU A 176 11.17 17.90 -3.27
C LEU A 176 10.69 17.46 -1.88
N LEU A 177 10.12 16.25 -1.79
CA LEU A 177 9.68 15.69 -0.51
C LEU A 177 10.84 15.52 0.47
N LYS A 178 12.01 15.09 -0.01
CA LYS A 178 13.22 15.01 0.83
C LYS A 178 13.62 16.35 1.44
N GLN A 179 13.38 17.46 0.75
CA GLN A 179 13.67 18.80 1.28
C GLN A 179 12.64 19.29 2.30
N VAL A 180 11.39 18.84 2.18
CA VAL A 180 10.27 19.25 3.05
C VAL A 180 10.21 18.43 4.33
N ILE A 181 10.67 17.17 4.30
CA ILE A 181 10.69 16.30 5.47
C ILE A 181 11.74 16.85 6.47
N PRO A 182 11.34 17.23 7.69
CA PRO A 182 12.28 17.72 8.72
C PRO A 182 13.39 16.69 8.97
N GLU A 183 14.61 17.15 9.22
CA GLU A 183 15.74 16.24 9.47
C GLU A 183 15.50 15.29 10.64
N GLN A 184 14.81 15.77 11.67
CA GLN A 184 14.45 14.96 12.85
C GLN A 184 13.36 13.92 12.57
N GLU A 185 12.54 14.15 11.55
CA GLU A 185 11.48 13.23 11.10
C GLU A 185 11.91 12.41 9.89
N ARG A 186 13.05 12.75 9.29
CA ARG A 186 13.65 11.87 8.30
C ARG A 186 13.90 10.55 9.00
N PRO A 187 13.31 9.45 8.48
CA PRO A 187 13.61 8.14 9.03
C PRO A 187 15.14 8.03 9.12
N ASP A 188 15.64 7.87 10.34
CA ASP A 188 17.08 7.82 10.60
C ASP A 188 17.67 6.75 9.69
N MET A 189 18.39 7.18 8.64
CA MET A 189 19.01 6.29 7.66
C MET A 189 20.08 5.40 8.34
N ASN A 190 20.50 5.75 9.57
CA ASN A 190 21.37 4.97 10.43
C ASN A 190 20.62 4.13 11.48
N ARG A 191 19.38 4.48 11.84
CA ARG A 191 18.45 3.53 12.46
C ARG A 191 17.80 2.73 11.37
N THR A 192 18.66 2.12 10.79
CA THR A 192 18.68 1.02 9.87
C THR A 192 17.34 0.76 9.20
N ARG A 193 17.32 1.02 7.89
CA ARG A 193 16.35 0.44 6.95
C ARG A 193 15.93 -0.97 7.37
N SER A 194 16.86 -1.75 7.90
CA SER A 194 16.64 -3.06 8.49
C SER A 194 15.59 -3.06 9.60
N THR A 195 15.61 -2.09 10.52
CA THR A 195 14.64 -1.98 11.62
C THR A 195 13.25 -1.60 11.12
N ILE A 196 13.16 -0.73 10.11
CA ILE A 196 11.89 -0.35 9.49
C ILE A 196 11.28 -1.56 8.77
N ILE A 197 12.08 -2.24 7.95
CA ILE A 197 11.65 -3.46 7.24
C ILE A 197 11.16 -4.52 8.22
N ALA A 198 11.90 -4.72 9.31
CA ALA A 198 11.52 -5.69 10.35
C ALA A 198 10.20 -5.33 11.02
N ARG A 199 10.01 -4.06 11.36
CA ARG A 199 8.77 -3.57 11.95
C ARG A 199 7.59 -3.73 10.99
N ASP A 200 7.75 -3.32 9.73
CA ASP A 200 6.67 -3.39 8.74
C ASP A 200 6.30 -4.83 8.41
N PHE A 201 7.28 -5.72 8.33
CA PHE A 201 7.05 -7.15 8.23
C PHE A 201 6.24 -7.69 9.43
N VAL A 202 6.64 -7.36 10.66
CA VAL A 202 5.92 -7.80 11.87
C VAL A 202 4.52 -7.22 11.92
N GLN A 203 4.33 -5.95 11.52
CA GLN A 203 2.99 -5.34 11.45
C GLN A 203 2.09 -6.05 10.43
N MET A 204 2.62 -6.43 9.26
CA MET A 204 1.85 -7.18 8.27
C MET A 204 1.47 -8.57 8.76
N VAL A 205 2.41 -9.29 9.40
CA VAL A 205 2.14 -10.60 9.99
C VAL A 205 1.11 -10.50 11.12
N ASN A 206 1.15 -9.42 11.92
CA ASN A 206 0.13 -9.14 12.94
C ASN A 206 -1.25 -8.86 12.32
N ALA A 207 -1.30 -8.07 11.26
CA ALA A 207 -2.55 -7.65 10.61
C ALA A 207 -3.32 -8.82 9.97
N ASP A 208 -2.60 -9.83 9.46
CA ASP A 208 -3.18 -11.03 8.87
C ASP A 208 -3.12 -12.26 9.78
N ASN A 209 -2.64 -12.10 11.02
CA ASN A 209 -2.48 -13.16 12.02
C ASN A 209 -1.63 -14.34 11.52
N GLY A 210 -0.69 -14.09 10.61
CA GLY A 210 0.14 -15.11 10.00
C GLY A 210 -0.63 -16.09 9.11
N SER A 211 -1.80 -15.68 8.57
CA SER A 211 -2.61 -16.50 7.68
C SER A 211 -1.88 -16.84 6.39
N HIS A 212 -1.07 -15.92 5.87
CA HIS A 212 -0.20 -16.16 4.74
C HIS A 212 1.16 -16.70 5.21
N ARG A 213 1.48 -17.91 4.82
CA ARG A 213 2.63 -18.65 5.35
C ARG A 213 3.91 -18.51 4.53
N SER A 214 3.83 -17.95 3.33
CA SER A 214 4.98 -17.76 2.45
C SER A 214 5.72 -16.47 2.76
N VAL A 215 7.03 -16.53 2.96
CA VAL A 215 7.88 -15.33 3.07
C VAL A 215 7.82 -14.49 1.80
N SER A 216 7.64 -15.12 0.63
CA SER A 216 7.51 -14.42 -0.65
C SER A 216 6.27 -13.52 -0.66
N TYR A 217 5.16 -13.93 -0.04
CA TYR A 217 3.96 -13.12 0.06
C TYR A 217 4.24 -11.75 0.72
N TYR A 218 4.99 -11.74 1.82
CA TYR A 218 5.36 -10.51 2.52
C TYR A 218 6.45 -9.74 1.78
N ALA A 219 7.42 -10.46 1.21
CA ALA A 219 8.50 -9.88 0.44
C ALA A 219 7.97 -9.08 -0.77
N ASP A 220 7.03 -9.66 -1.52
CA ASP A 220 6.38 -9.02 -2.66
C ASP A 220 5.62 -7.74 -2.25
N ARG A 221 4.96 -7.76 -1.10
CA ARG A 221 4.21 -6.60 -0.58
C ARG A 221 5.09 -5.52 -0.01
N LEU A 222 6.22 -5.90 0.55
CA LEU A 222 7.24 -4.98 1.05
C LEU A 222 8.23 -4.58 -0.05
N PHE A 223 8.08 -5.14 -1.27
CA PHE A 223 8.91 -4.86 -2.44
C PHE A 223 10.38 -5.21 -2.25
N TYR A 224 10.63 -6.32 -1.56
CA TYR A 224 11.97 -6.88 -1.39
C TYR A 224 12.05 -8.29 -1.97
N SER A 225 13.28 -8.72 -2.29
CA SER A 225 13.46 -10.14 -2.56
C SER A 225 13.28 -10.96 -1.27
N PRO A 226 12.73 -12.18 -1.34
CA PRO A 226 12.59 -13.04 -0.16
C PRO A 226 13.90 -13.29 0.58
N LYS A 227 15.02 -13.36 -0.15
CA LYS A 227 16.36 -13.53 0.40
C LYS A 227 16.78 -12.29 1.21
N TYR A 228 16.60 -11.09 0.67
CA TYR A 228 16.93 -9.86 1.35
C TYR A 228 16.05 -9.63 2.59
N LEU A 229 14.75 -9.82 2.46
CA LEU A 229 13.83 -9.75 3.59
C LEU A 229 14.26 -10.72 4.70
N SER A 230 14.57 -11.97 4.35
CA SER A 230 14.95 -13.00 5.33
C SER A 230 16.24 -12.66 6.07
N SER A 231 17.27 -12.16 5.38
CA SER A 231 18.50 -11.72 6.03
C SER A 231 18.28 -10.53 6.97
N THR A 232 17.53 -9.53 6.50
CA THR A 232 17.22 -8.31 7.26
C THR A 232 16.42 -8.61 8.53
N ILE A 233 15.35 -9.41 8.42
CA ILE A 233 14.54 -9.79 9.58
C ILE A 233 15.37 -10.54 10.61
N LYS A 234 16.18 -11.50 10.16
CA LYS A 234 17.03 -12.30 11.05
C LYS A 234 18.08 -11.43 11.76
N GLU A 235 18.69 -10.49 11.04
CA GLU A 235 19.66 -9.55 11.60
C GLU A 235 19.04 -8.67 12.71
N VAL A 236 17.84 -8.13 12.48
CA VAL A 236 17.20 -7.20 13.41
C VAL A 236 16.52 -7.91 14.59
N THR A 237 15.84 -9.02 14.32
CA THR A 237 14.97 -9.69 15.31
C THR A 237 15.60 -10.91 15.96
N GLY A 238 16.70 -11.40 15.42
CA GLY A 238 17.30 -12.69 15.80
C GLY A 238 16.49 -13.92 15.33
N LYS A 239 15.29 -13.74 14.78
CA LYS A 239 14.40 -14.79 14.29
C LYS A 239 14.28 -14.76 12.78
N SER A 240 14.12 -15.92 12.15
CA SER A 240 13.77 -15.96 10.74
C SER A 240 12.32 -15.48 10.50
N PRO A 241 11.99 -14.94 9.32
CA PRO A 241 10.60 -14.54 9.00
C PRO A 241 9.61 -15.67 9.20
N ILE A 242 9.97 -16.89 8.82
CA ILE A 242 9.07 -18.06 8.95
C ILE A 242 8.81 -18.41 10.43
N GLN A 243 9.77 -18.16 11.32
CA GLN A 243 9.53 -18.33 12.77
C GLN A 243 8.52 -17.34 13.29
N ILE A 244 8.63 -16.06 12.90
CA ILE A 244 7.69 -15.01 13.29
C ILE A 244 6.28 -15.32 12.74
N ILE A 245 6.16 -15.65 11.44
CA ILE A 245 4.89 -16.04 10.83
C ILE A 245 4.26 -17.23 11.58
N ASN A 246 5.05 -18.26 11.89
CA ASN A 246 4.56 -19.43 12.59
C ASN A 246 4.09 -19.12 14.02
N GLU A 247 4.76 -18.24 14.75
CA GLU A 247 4.35 -17.83 16.10
C GLU A 247 2.95 -17.20 16.07
N HIS A 248 2.69 -16.30 15.11
CA HIS A 248 1.39 -15.66 14.93
C HIS A 248 0.32 -16.65 14.45
N ALA A 249 0.65 -17.47 13.43
CA ALA A 249 -0.25 -18.48 12.92
C ALA A 249 -0.67 -19.49 13.98
N VAL A 250 0.28 -19.99 14.78
CA VAL A 250 -0.02 -20.95 15.86
C VAL A 250 -0.94 -20.32 16.92
N LYS A 251 -0.71 -19.06 17.29
CA LYS A 251 -1.58 -18.34 18.23
C LYS A 251 -3.02 -18.26 17.71
N GLU A 252 -3.18 -17.87 16.45
CA GLU A 252 -4.50 -17.73 15.85
C GLU A 252 -5.15 -19.09 15.55
N ILE A 253 -4.39 -20.11 15.17
CA ILE A 253 -4.88 -21.49 15.03
C ILE A 253 -5.45 -22.00 16.37
N LYS A 254 -4.73 -21.79 17.47
CA LYS A 254 -5.24 -22.13 18.81
C LYS A 254 -6.58 -21.46 19.10
N HIS A 255 -6.67 -20.16 18.82
CA HIS A 255 -7.88 -19.39 19.00
C HIS A 255 -9.04 -19.94 18.16
N LYS A 256 -8.80 -20.15 16.84
CA LYS A 256 -9.86 -20.68 15.97
C LYS A 256 -10.30 -22.11 16.33
N LEU A 257 -9.38 -22.96 16.74
CA LEU A 257 -9.71 -24.31 17.18
C LEU A 257 -10.58 -24.31 18.46
N LYS A 258 -10.35 -23.37 19.38
CA LYS A 258 -11.04 -23.32 20.67
C LYS A 258 -12.33 -22.51 20.66
N TYR A 259 -12.34 -21.39 19.94
CA TYR A 259 -13.38 -20.36 20.12
C TYR A 259 -14.20 -20.10 18.87
N THR A 260 -14.11 -20.96 17.84
CA THR A 260 -14.95 -20.86 16.64
C THR A 260 -15.53 -22.22 16.25
N ASP A 261 -16.67 -22.18 15.55
CA ASP A 261 -17.31 -23.38 14.97
C ASP A 261 -16.74 -23.78 13.61
N MET A 262 -15.65 -23.14 13.18
CA MET A 262 -14.99 -23.47 11.91
C MET A 262 -14.54 -24.93 11.91
N SER A 263 -14.84 -25.65 10.83
CA SER A 263 -14.33 -27.01 10.61
C SER A 263 -12.80 -27.00 10.48
N ILE A 264 -12.18 -28.14 10.72
CA ILE A 264 -10.72 -28.31 10.54
C ILE A 264 -10.30 -27.96 9.11
N LYS A 265 -11.16 -28.24 8.13
CA LYS A 265 -10.92 -27.90 6.71
C LYS A 265 -10.95 -26.38 6.51
N GLU A 266 -11.96 -25.68 7.00
CA GLU A 266 -12.07 -24.22 6.88
C GLU A 266 -10.90 -23.51 7.56
N ILE A 267 -10.41 -24.01 8.70
CA ILE A 267 -9.21 -23.46 9.35
C ILE A 267 -7.97 -23.71 8.48
N ALA A 268 -7.84 -24.92 7.92
CA ALA A 268 -6.72 -25.22 7.00
C ALA A 268 -6.71 -24.30 5.78
N ASP A 269 -7.87 -24.07 5.17
CA ASP A 269 -8.03 -23.18 4.02
C ASP A 269 -7.75 -21.71 4.39
N TYR A 270 -8.15 -21.27 5.58
CA TYR A 270 -7.87 -19.92 6.09
C TYR A 270 -6.36 -19.63 6.20
N PHE A 271 -5.55 -20.63 6.52
CA PHE A 271 -4.09 -20.50 6.64
C PHE A 271 -3.33 -20.98 5.39
N ASP A 272 -3.95 -20.99 4.22
CA ASP A 272 -3.35 -21.38 2.95
C ASP A 272 -2.64 -22.75 2.98
N PHE A 273 -3.17 -23.73 3.73
CA PHE A 273 -2.65 -25.08 3.68
C PHE A 273 -3.15 -25.81 2.44
N PRO A 274 -2.29 -26.58 1.73
CA PRO A 274 -2.68 -27.31 0.55
C PRO A 274 -3.84 -28.30 0.77
N ASN A 275 -3.92 -28.85 1.97
CA ASN A 275 -5.01 -29.73 2.40
C ASN A 275 -5.00 -29.92 3.94
N PRO A 276 -6.10 -30.46 4.52
CA PRO A 276 -6.20 -30.73 5.96
C PRO A 276 -5.12 -31.63 6.56
N SER A 277 -4.53 -32.54 5.75
CA SER A 277 -3.47 -33.43 6.21
C SER A 277 -2.16 -32.68 6.51
N PHE A 278 -1.79 -31.70 5.67
CA PHE A 278 -0.66 -30.82 5.93
C PHE A 278 -0.91 -29.94 7.15
N PHE A 279 -2.10 -29.39 7.27
CA PHE A 279 -2.52 -28.65 8.46
C PHE A 279 -2.42 -29.50 9.74
N GLY A 280 -2.95 -30.73 9.69
CA GLY A 280 -2.87 -31.65 10.83
C GLY A 280 -1.45 -31.94 11.29
N LYS A 281 -0.53 -32.19 10.33
CA LYS A 281 0.91 -32.38 10.62
C LYS A 281 1.52 -31.14 11.25
N TYR A 282 1.21 -29.96 10.69
CA TYR A 282 1.71 -28.69 11.21
C TYR A 282 1.24 -28.44 12.66
N VAL A 283 -0.04 -28.61 12.93
CA VAL A 283 -0.61 -28.45 14.28
C VAL A 283 0.04 -29.43 15.24
N LYS A 284 0.22 -30.70 14.82
CA LYS A 284 0.86 -31.71 15.68
C LYS A 284 2.33 -31.36 16.01
N ILE A 285 3.07 -30.78 15.05
CA ILE A 285 4.45 -30.34 15.28
C ILE A 285 4.50 -29.19 16.28
N HIS A 286 3.59 -28.23 16.18
CA HIS A 286 3.63 -27.00 16.98
C HIS A 286 2.87 -27.10 18.31
N LEU A 287 1.84 -27.95 18.41
CA LEU A 287 1.01 -28.09 19.58
C LEU A 287 1.11 -29.48 20.29
N GLY A 288 1.89 -30.40 19.72
CA GLY A 288 2.07 -31.74 20.27
C GLY A 288 0.90 -32.69 20.03
N MET A 289 -0.24 -32.23 19.51
CA MET A 289 -1.45 -33.03 19.31
C MET A 289 -2.18 -32.64 18.03
N THR A 290 -3.10 -33.48 17.59
CA THR A 290 -3.90 -33.22 16.38
C THR A 290 -4.87 -32.04 16.57
N PRO A 291 -5.31 -31.36 15.49
CA PRO A 291 -6.30 -30.26 15.59
C PRO A 291 -7.56 -30.65 16.34
N LEU A 292 -8.05 -31.88 16.09
CA LEU A 292 -9.26 -32.37 16.74
C LEU A 292 -9.04 -32.62 18.24
N GLN A 293 -7.92 -33.23 18.60
CA GLN A 293 -7.53 -33.40 20.00
C GLN A 293 -7.43 -32.04 20.70
N TYR A 294 -6.77 -31.07 20.09
CA TYR A 294 -6.61 -29.73 20.66
C TYR A 294 -7.97 -29.04 20.86
N ARG A 295 -8.89 -29.16 19.92
CA ARG A 295 -10.26 -28.61 20.03
C ARG A 295 -11.01 -29.09 21.29
N PHE A 296 -10.85 -30.36 21.63
CA PHE A 296 -11.54 -30.98 22.74
C PHE A 296 -10.71 -31.05 24.03
N THR A 297 -9.49 -30.51 24.09
CA THR A 297 -8.79 -30.37 25.39
C THR A 297 -9.59 -29.46 26.32
N ALA A 298 -9.74 -29.81 27.58
CA ALA A 298 -10.29 -28.91 28.59
C ALA A 298 -9.41 -27.65 28.70
N GLU A 299 -10.02 -26.50 29.00
CA GLU A 299 -9.26 -25.30 29.34
C GLU A 299 -8.47 -25.60 30.61
N GLU A 300 -7.15 -25.48 30.53
CA GLU A 300 -6.34 -25.33 31.75
C GLU A 300 -6.77 -23.99 32.37
N LYS A 301 -7.39 -24.11 33.58
CA LYS A 301 -7.84 -22.98 34.39
C LYS A 301 -6.66 -22.17 34.89
#